data_f62b81dcfd9140636bba86b87e2e1d40
#
_entry.id   f62b81dcfd9140636bba86b87e2e1d40
#
_cell.length_a   1.000
_cell.length_b   1.000
_cell.length_c   1.000
_cell.angle_alpha   90.00
_cell.angle_beta   90.00
_cell.angle_gamma   90.00
#
_symmetry.space_group_name_H-M   'P 1'
#
loop_
_entity.id
_entity.type
_entity.pdbx_description
1 polymer ?
#
loop_
_entity_poly.entity_id
_entity_poly.type
_entity_poly.pdbx_seq_one_letter_code
_entity_poly.pdbx_strand_id
1 'polypeptide(L)'
;MKKRVKIGFDVEIDELTNSIKNVISGDSFSTDISRITKADLKKIAKKDGWQFDWKLELKHPERDVYKPTIVNNQSIIQGLISLEVKLDHVFMHLVESAPFNKGRTKLYSGIPGNLVAFACKLSFQRGHEGNVAFISKTQLIDHYTESLGAIHVGGRLMIIDSAAALKLINRYFSNI
;
A
#
# COMPACT_ATOMS: atom_id res chain seq x y z
N MET A 1 4.49 -7.25 -31.27
CA MET A 1 3.30 -7.34 -30.39
C MET A 1 3.61 -6.69 -29.05
N LYS A 2 2.96 -5.59 -28.74
CA LYS A 2 3.09 -4.99 -27.40
C LYS A 2 2.41 -5.92 -26.41
N LYS A 3 3.14 -6.51 -25.46
CA LYS A 3 2.56 -7.22 -24.33
C LYS A 3 1.63 -6.23 -23.59
N ARG A 4 0.33 -6.50 -23.59
CA ARG A 4 -0.59 -5.77 -22.69
C ARG A 4 -0.12 -5.99 -21.27
N VAL A 5 0.41 -4.93 -20.66
CA VAL A 5 0.68 -4.94 -19.21
C VAL A 5 -0.67 -5.19 -18.54
N LYS A 6 -0.82 -6.31 -17.86
CA LYS A 6 -2.03 -6.58 -17.07
C LYS A 6 -2.04 -5.59 -15.91
N ILE A 7 -2.84 -4.54 -16.04
CA ILE A 7 -3.06 -3.55 -14.99
C ILE A 7 -3.93 -4.21 -13.93
N GLY A 8 -3.42 -4.31 -12.72
CA GLY A 8 -4.17 -4.84 -11.58
C GLY A 8 -3.31 -4.87 -10.33
N PHE A 9 -3.95 -4.70 -9.18
CA PHE A 9 -3.32 -4.79 -7.87
C PHE A 9 -2.89 -6.24 -7.63
N ASP A 10 -1.61 -6.49 -7.47
CA ASP A 10 -1.02 -7.84 -7.44
C ASP A 10 -0.11 -8.11 -6.25
N VAL A 11 -0.04 -7.18 -5.31
CA VAL A 11 0.74 -7.37 -4.09
C VAL A 11 -0.02 -8.32 -3.15
N GLU A 12 0.67 -9.32 -2.61
CA GLU A 12 0.12 -10.18 -1.56
C GLU A 12 0.21 -9.48 -0.20
N ILE A 13 -0.84 -9.62 0.60
CA ILE A 13 -0.81 -9.21 2.00
C ILE A 13 -0.12 -10.32 2.77
N ASP A 14 1.13 -10.09 3.14
CA ASP A 14 2.00 -11.12 3.70
C ASP A 14 1.65 -11.48 5.14
N GLU A 15 1.33 -10.50 5.98
CA GLU A 15 1.00 -10.71 7.38
C GLU A 15 0.17 -9.53 7.91
N LEU A 16 -0.81 -9.83 8.74
CA LEU A 16 -1.57 -8.80 9.47
C LEU A 16 -0.80 -8.49 10.76
N THR A 17 -0.05 -7.40 10.72
CA THR A 17 0.82 -6.99 11.83
C THR A 17 0.28 -5.73 12.51
N ASN A 18 0.80 -5.42 13.68
CA ASN A 18 0.68 -4.10 14.28
C ASN A 18 1.76 -3.20 13.67
N SER A 19 1.36 -2.24 12.84
CA SER A 19 2.26 -1.45 11.99
C SER A 19 3.11 -2.35 11.07
N ILE A 20 4.42 -2.33 11.21
CA ILE A 20 5.30 -3.29 10.53
C ILE A 20 6.11 -4.06 11.57
N LYS A 21 6.49 -5.28 11.23
CA LYS A 21 7.16 -6.18 12.15
C LYS A 21 8.52 -6.61 11.60
N ASN A 22 9.57 -6.49 12.40
CA ASN A 22 10.86 -7.04 12.07
C ASN A 22 10.78 -8.57 12.06
N VAL A 23 11.21 -9.20 10.97
CA VAL A 23 11.06 -10.64 10.76
C VAL A 23 11.93 -11.45 11.72
N ILE A 24 13.09 -10.93 12.13
CA ILE A 24 14.03 -11.63 13.01
C ILE A 24 13.64 -11.46 14.47
N SER A 25 13.43 -10.22 14.92
CA SER A 25 13.16 -9.93 16.34
C SER A 25 11.71 -10.12 16.74
N GLY A 26 10.77 -10.00 15.78
CA GLY A 26 9.34 -9.98 16.05
C GLY A 26 8.84 -8.64 16.60
N ASP A 27 9.72 -7.65 16.76
CA ASP A 27 9.32 -6.34 17.26
C ASP A 27 8.52 -5.55 16.23
N SER A 28 7.51 -4.85 16.72
CA SER A 28 6.69 -3.94 15.92
C SER A 28 7.27 -2.53 15.92
N PHE A 29 7.21 -1.88 14.76
CA PHE A 29 7.69 -0.51 14.59
C PHE A 29 6.57 0.35 14.00
N SER A 30 6.29 1.47 14.65
CA SER A 30 5.35 2.46 14.11
C SER A 30 5.92 3.12 12.87
N THR A 31 5.05 3.44 11.92
CA THR A 31 5.42 4.09 10.67
C THR A 31 4.87 5.50 10.59
N ASP A 32 5.65 6.38 9.96
CA ASP A 32 5.19 7.67 9.45
C ASP A 32 4.99 7.54 7.94
N ILE A 33 3.87 8.05 7.45
CA ILE A 33 3.57 8.02 6.02
C ILE A 33 3.47 9.45 5.51
N SER A 34 4.30 9.75 4.52
CA SER A 34 4.42 11.08 3.93
C SER A 34 4.54 11.00 2.41
N ARG A 35 4.28 12.12 1.74
CA ARG A 35 4.48 12.20 0.29
C ARG A 35 5.96 12.08 -0.04
N ILE A 36 6.27 11.42 -1.17
CA ILE A 36 7.65 11.36 -1.65
C ILE A 36 8.13 12.74 -2.10
N THR A 37 9.43 12.96 -1.95
CA THR A 37 10.12 14.20 -2.29
C THR A 37 10.98 14.00 -3.53
N LYS A 38 11.50 15.10 -4.09
CA LYS A 38 12.47 15.03 -5.19
C LYS A 38 13.73 14.23 -4.82
N ALA A 39 14.18 14.35 -3.57
CA ALA A 39 15.32 13.58 -3.07
C ALA A 39 15.07 12.09 -3.06
N ASP A 40 13.82 11.67 -2.79
CA ASP A 40 13.43 10.25 -2.76
C ASP A 40 13.52 9.60 -4.15
N LEU A 41 13.32 10.36 -5.23
CA LEU A 41 13.36 9.84 -6.60
C LEU A 41 14.68 9.17 -6.96
N LYS A 42 15.78 9.58 -6.34
CA LYS A 42 17.10 8.97 -6.54
C LYS A 42 17.22 7.58 -5.93
N LYS A 43 16.32 7.23 -5.01
CA LYS A 43 16.36 5.97 -4.24
C LYS A 43 15.39 4.91 -4.75
N ILE A 44 14.50 5.25 -5.70
CA ILE A 44 13.37 4.41 -6.11
C ILE A 44 13.39 4.04 -7.60
N ALA A 45 14.56 4.01 -8.20
CA ALA A 45 14.72 3.63 -9.60
C ALA A 45 14.63 2.10 -9.77
N LYS A 46 14.26 1.63 -10.96
CA LYS A 46 14.24 0.20 -11.28
C LYS A 46 15.61 -0.46 -11.08
N LYS A 47 16.70 0.25 -11.37
CA LYS A 47 18.07 -0.22 -11.12
C LYS A 47 18.33 -0.55 -9.64
N ASP A 48 17.58 0.05 -8.72
CA ASP A 48 17.70 -0.17 -7.28
C ASP A 48 16.79 -1.33 -6.79
N GLY A 49 16.17 -2.07 -7.71
CA GLY A 49 15.36 -3.25 -7.44
C GLY A 49 13.85 -3.02 -7.38
N TRP A 50 13.38 -1.79 -7.59
CA TRP A 50 11.95 -1.50 -7.64
C TRP A 50 11.34 -2.05 -8.94
N GLN A 51 10.18 -2.69 -8.84
CA GLN A 51 9.50 -3.34 -9.97
C GLN A 51 8.79 -2.33 -10.87
N PHE A 52 8.10 -1.36 -10.26
CA PHE A 52 7.33 -0.36 -11.00
C PHE A 52 8.15 0.88 -11.29
N ASP A 53 7.77 1.59 -12.35
CA ASP A 53 8.35 2.89 -12.69
C ASP A 53 7.65 3.99 -11.89
N TRP A 54 8.14 4.25 -10.68
CA TRP A 54 7.56 5.23 -9.77
C TRP A 54 7.74 6.66 -10.26
N LYS A 55 8.76 6.95 -11.06
CA LYS A 55 8.93 8.27 -11.69
C LYS A 55 7.83 8.54 -12.70
N LEU A 56 7.44 7.52 -13.47
CA LEU A 56 6.32 7.62 -14.39
C LEU A 56 5.00 7.80 -13.64
N GLU A 57 4.81 7.08 -12.55
CA GLU A 57 3.62 7.19 -11.70
C GLU A 57 3.39 8.62 -11.18
N LEU A 58 4.46 9.31 -10.79
CA LEU A 58 4.43 10.69 -10.32
C LEU A 58 4.04 11.71 -11.40
N LYS A 59 4.10 11.36 -12.68
CA LYS A 59 3.69 12.26 -13.77
C LYS A 59 2.18 12.38 -13.91
N HIS A 60 1.41 11.51 -13.25
CA HIS A 60 -0.04 11.62 -13.20
C HIS A 60 -0.43 12.70 -12.19
N PRO A 61 -1.00 13.85 -12.63
CA PRO A 61 -1.27 14.97 -11.72
C PRO A 61 -2.35 14.67 -10.69
N GLU A 62 -3.24 13.70 -10.97
CA GLU A 62 -4.32 13.28 -10.09
C GLU A 62 -3.90 12.25 -9.03
N ARG A 63 -2.66 11.76 -9.09
CA ARG A 63 -2.15 10.73 -8.16
C ARG A 63 -1.09 11.27 -7.24
N ASP A 64 -1.16 10.87 -5.99
CA ASP A 64 -0.16 11.16 -4.98
C ASP A 64 0.58 9.88 -4.60
N VAL A 65 1.88 9.93 -4.53
CA VAL A 65 2.70 8.81 -4.07
C VAL A 65 3.20 9.07 -2.65
N TYR A 66 2.96 8.09 -1.78
CA TYR A 66 3.34 8.13 -0.37
C TYR A 66 4.36 7.04 -0.06
N LYS A 67 5.19 7.33 0.94
CA LYS A 67 6.20 6.41 1.48
C LYS A 67 5.95 6.17 2.96
N PRO A 68 5.98 4.93 3.45
CA PRO A 68 6.12 4.64 4.86
C PRO A 68 7.60 4.62 5.24
N THR A 69 7.91 5.24 6.35
CA THR A 69 9.21 5.14 7.01
C THR A 69 8.99 4.76 8.46
N ILE A 70 9.98 4.17 9.10
CA ILE A 70 9.91 3.91 10.54
C ILE A 70 10.09 5.23 11.28
N VAL A 71 9.30 5.45 12.32
CA VAL A 71 9.43 6.61 13.20
C VAL A 71 10.88 6.71 13.69
N ASN A 72 11.46 7.90 13.59
CA ASN A 72 12.87 8.20 13.89
C ASN A 72 13.89 7.60 12.90
N ASN A 73 13.44 7.05 11.77
CA ASN A 73 14.32 6.58 10.69
C ASN A 73 13.76 6.93 9.31
N GLN A 74 13.60 8.21 9.06
CA GLN A 74 12.90 8.75 7.87
C GLN A 74 13.69 8.66 6.57
N SER A 75 14.97 8.30 6.63
CA SER A 75 15.81 8.19 5.43
C SER A 75 15.60 6.90 4.65
N ILE A 76 14.97 5.89 5.24
CA ILE A 76 14.77 4.58 4.64
C ILE A 76 13.30 4.38 4.25
N ILE A 77 13.07 4.27 2.94
CA ILE A 77 11.74 4.06 2.37
C ILE A 77 11.40 2.57 2.47
N GLN A 78 10.33 2.23 3.20
CA GLN A 78 9.91 0.85 3.43
C GLN A 78 9.00 0.30 2.31
N GLY A 79 8.40 1.18 1.54
CA GLY A 79 7.50 0.84 0.45
C GLY A 79 6.96 2.10 -0.23
N LEU A 80 6.07 1.92 -1.20
CA LEU A 80 5.41 3.03 -1.91
C LEU A 80 3.97 2.67 -2.24
N ILE A 81 3.09 3.67 -2.20
CA ILE A 81 1.70 3.56 -2.64
C ILE A 81 1.29 4.78 -3.47
N SER A 82 0.61 4.54 -4.58
CA SER A 82 0.01 5.58 -5.41
C SER A 82 -1.49 5.61 -5.20
N LEU A 83 -2.00 6.75 -4.78
CA LEU A 83 -3.40 6.97 -4.44
C LEU A 83 -3.98 8.12 -5.26
N GLU A 84 -5.27 7.99 -5.56
CA GLU A 84 -6.07 9.06 -6.17
C GLU A 84 -7.31 9.27 -5.32
N VAL A 85 -7.51 10.51 -4.86
CA VAL A 85 -8.74 10.88 -4.14
C VAL A 85 -9.83 11.15 -5.15
N LYS A 86 -10.83 10.28 -5.16
CA LYS A 86 -12.03 10.39 -6.01
C LYS A 86 -13.12 11.16 -5.28
N LEU A 87 -14.30 11.27 -5.91
CA LEU A 87 -15.42 12.04 -5.37
C LEU A 87 -15.97 11.47 -4.05
N ASP A 88 -15.96 10.14 -3.90
CA ASP A 88 -16.58 9.42 -2.78
C ASP A 88 -15.70 8.29 -2.20
N HIS A 89 -14.49 8.14 -2.66
CA HIS A 89 -13.55 7.11 -2.20
C HIS A 89 -12.11 7.47 -2.56
N VAL A 90 -11.17 6.70 -2.05
CA VAL A 90 -9.77 6.73 -2.48
C VAL A 90 -9.51 5.52 -3.37
N PHE A 91 -8.89 5.73 -4.51
CA PHE A 91 -8.50 4.66 -5.43
C PHE A 91 -7.02 4.33 -5.27
N MET A 92 -6.71 3.05 -5.06
CA MET A 92 -5.32 2.56 -5.01
C MET A 92 -4.88 2.10 -6.39
N HIS A 93 -3.88 2.78 -6.97
CA HIS A 93 -3.34 2.43 -8.27
C HIS A 93 -2.22 1.41 -8.20
N LEU A 94 -1.21 1.66 -7.36
CA LEU A 94 -0.04 0.80 -7.19
C LEU A 94 0.38 0.73 -5.73
N VAL A 95 0.87 -0.45 -5.32
CA VAL A 95 1.53 -0.67 -4.03
C VAL A 95 2.76 -1.53 -4.28
N GLU A 96 3.86 -1.16 -3.65
CA GLU A 96 5.09 -1.95 -3.71
C GLU A 96 5.85 -1.87 -2.40
N SER A 97 6.26 -3.02 -1.85
CA SER A 97 7.23 -3.06 -0.76
C SER A 97 8.62 -2.75 -1.30
N ALA A 98 9.46 -2.11 -0.49
CA ALA A 98 10.86 -1.90 -0.86
C ALA A 98 11.55 -3.24 -1.18
N PRO A 99 12.58 -3.25 -2.05
CA PRO A 99 13.25 -4.50 -2.44
C PRO A 99 13.72 -5.37 -1.26
N PHE A 100 14.22 -4.75 -0.18
CA PHE A 100 14.66 -5.46 1.02
C PHE A 100 13.51 -6.00 1.89
N ASN A 101 12.27 -5.67 1.55
CA ASN A 101 11.06 -6.19 2.20
C ASN A 101 10.31 -7.21 1.33
N LYS A 102 10.97 -7.76 0.32
CA LYS A 102 10.42 -8.78 -0.59
C LYS A 102 11.12 -10.13 -0.41
N GLY A 103 10.38 -11.20 -0.70
CA GLY A 103 10.92 -12.55 -0.77
C GLY A 103 11.24 -13.16 0.58
N ARG A 104 12.08 -14.20 0.57
CA ARG A 104 12.39 -15.01 1.75
C ARG A 104 13.30 -14.29 2.75
N THR A 105 14.07 -13.31 2.30
CA THR A 105 15.04 -12.57 3.12
C THR A 105 14.53 -11.18 3.51
N LYS A 106 13.23 -10.95 3.45
CA LYS A 106 12.64 -9.66 3.83
C LYS A 106 13.01 -9.27 5.27
N LEU A 107 13.22 -7.98 5.49
CA LEU A 107 13.53 -7.42 6.81
C LEU A 107 12.28 -7.16 7.64
N TYR A 108 11.23 -6.63 7.00
CA TYR A 108 9.96 -6.32 7.66
C TYR A 108 8.80 -6.96 6.93
N SER A 109 7.82 -7.44 7.70
CA SER A 109 6.51 -7.87 7.22
C SER A 109 5.44 -6.83 7.54
N GLY A 110 4.30 -6.92 6.87
CA GLY A 110 3.17 -6.03 7.09
C GLY A 110 3.19 -4.74 6.26
N ILE A 111 4.16 -4.53 5.38
CA ILE A 111 4.25 -3.30 4.57
C ILE A 111 3.01 -3.10 3.69
N PRO A 112 2.55 -4.09 2.89
CA PRO A 112 1.37 -3.89 2.04
C PRO A 112 0.11 -3.56 2.84
N GLY A 113 -0.13 -4.27 3.92
CA GLY A 113 -1.29 -4.02 4.79
C GLY A 113 -1.22 -2.66 5.47
N ASN A 114 -0.05 -2.24 5.92
CA ASN A 114 0.17 -0.90 6.48
C ASN A 114 -0.20 0.20 5.48
N LEU A 115 0.21 0.04 4.22
CA LEU A 115 -0.09 0.99 3.16
C LEU A 115 -1.57 1.02 2.78
N VAL A 116 -2.22 -0.14 2.72
CA VAL A 116 -3.67 -0.21 2.47
C VAL A 116 -4.44 0.44 3.62
N ALA A 117 -4.06 0.19 4.87
CA ALA A 117 -4.66 0.84 6.03
C ALA A 117 -4.49 2.38 5.99
N PHE A 118 -3.35 2.86 5.51
CA PHE A 118 -3.14 4.28 5.28
C PHE A 118 -4.11 4.85 4.22
N ALA A 119 -4.35 4.14 3.12
CA ALA A 119 -5.34 4.56 2.13
C ALA A 119 -6.74 4.71 2.75
N CYS A 120 -7.13 3.78 3.62
CA CYS A 120 -8.38 3.85 4.38
C CYS A 120 -8.41 5.08 5.31
N LYS A 121 -7.32 5.34 6.01
CA LYS A 121 -7.18 6.50 6.88
C LYS A 121 -7.29 7.82 6.11
N LEU A 122 -6.63 7.91 4.95
CA LEU A 122 -6.74 9.06 4.07
C LEU A 122 -8.20 9.27 3.61
N SER A 123 -8.90 8.20 3.26
CA SER A 123 -10.31 8.24 2.88
C SER A 123 -11.18 8.83 3.98
N PHE A 124 -11.01 8.42 5.24
CA PHE A 124 -11.69 9.03 6.38
C PHE A 124 -11.34 10.52 6.53
N GLN A 125 -10.07 10.87 6.41
CA GLN A 125 -9.62 12.26 6.53
C GLN A 125 -10.21 13.17 5.44
N ARG A 126 -10.53 12.61 4.27
CA ARG A 126 -11.15 13.32 3.15
C ARG A 126 -12.68 13.29 3.16
N GLY A 127 -13.30 12.74 4.20
CA GLY A 127 -14.74 12.65 4.33
C GLY A 127 -15.41 11.56 3.49
N HIS A 128 -14.66 10.52 3.11
CA HIS A 128 -15.14 9.42 2.27
C HIS A 128 -15.41 8.13 3.05
N GLU A 129 -15.54 8.24 4.38
CA GLU A 129 -15.96 7.15 5.28
C GLU A 129 -15.05 5.90 5.23
N GLY A 130 -13.80 6.07 4.85
CA GLY A 130 -12.83 4.98 4.75
C GLY A 130 -12.95 4.13 3.49
N ASN A 131 -13.87 4.44 2.58
CA ASN A 131 -14.06 3.68 1.35
C ASN A 131 -12.83 3.78 0.45
N VAL A 132 -12.33 2.62 0.03
CA VAL A 132 -11.18 2.47 -0.85
C VAL A 132 -11.52 1.47 -1.94
N ALA A 133 -11.14 1.77 -3.19
CA ALA A 133 -11.35 0.87 -4.31
C ALA A 133 -10.01 0.55 -5.01
N PHE A 134 -9.96 -0.60 -5.63
CA PHE A 134 -8.81 -1.02 -6.43
C PHE A 134 -9.20 -2.12 -7.42
N ILE A 135 -8.39 -2.30 -8.46
CA ILE A 135 -8.56 -3.37 -9.45
C ILE A 135 -7.60 -4.50 -9.09
N SER A 136 -8.14 -5.65 -8.73
CA SER A 136 -7.35 -6.85 -8.39
C SER A 136 -6.97 -7.64 -9.64
N LYS A 137 -5.82 -8.33 -9.58
CA LYS A 137 -5.63 -9.50 -10.45
C LYS A 137 -6.64 -10.58 -10.09
N THR A 138 -7.15 -11.28 -11.10
CA THR A 138 -8.21 -12.29 -10.93
C THR A 138 -7.86 -13.35 -9.88
N GLN A 139 -6.61 -13.83 -9.89
CA GLN A 139 -6.16 -14.87 -8.97
C GLN A 139 -6.00 -14.40 -7.51
N LEU A 140 -6.08 -13.10 -7.24
CA LEU A 140 -5.93 -12.54 -5.90
C LEU A 140 -7.23 -12.02 -5.28
N ILE A 141 -8.36 -12.14 -5.97
CA ILE A 141 -9.66 -11.67 -5.48
C ILE A 141 -9.98 -12.28 -4.12
N ASP A 142 -9.93 -13.61 -4.01
CA ASP A 142 -10.23 -14.31 -2.74
C ASP A 142 -9.21 -13.95 -1.65
N HIS A 143 -7.95 -13.80 -2.02
CA HIS A 143 -6.91 -13.36 -1.08
C HIS A 143 -7.22 -12.01 -0.45
N TYR A 144 -7.66 -11.03 -1.24
CA TYR A 144 -8.01 -9.72 -0.69
C TYR A 144 -9.32 -9.72 0.10
N THR A 145 -10.27 -10.57 -0.26
CA THR A 145 -11.48 -10.76 0.55
C THR A 145 -11.13 -11.30 1.94
N GLU A 146 -10.26 -12.29 2.01
CA GLU A 146 -9.85 -12.90 3.27
C GLU A 146 -8.93 -12.00 4.10
N SER A 147 -7.93 -11.37 3.46
CA SER A 147 -6.91 -10.61 4.18
C SER A 147 -7.33 -9.19 4.54
N LEU A 148 -8.03 -8.49 3.64
CA LEU A 148 -8.41 -7.09 3.80
C LEU A 148 -9.87 -6.89 4.18
N GLY A 149 -10.71 -7.93 4.08
CA GLY A 149 -12.15 -7.77 4.18
C GLY A 149 -12.75 -7.03 2.99
N ALA A 150 -12.06 -7.03 1.84
CA ALA A 150 -12.52 -6.38 0.63
C ALA A 150 -13.71 -7.11 0.01
N ILE A 151 -14.61 -6.35 -0.59
CA ILE A 151 -15.81 -6.86 -1.26
C ILE A 151 -15.57 -6.87 -2.77
N HIS A 152 -15.79 -8.01 -3.41
CA HIS A 152 -15.76 -8.13 -4.86
C HIS A 152 -17.09 -7.64 -5.45
N VAL A 153 -17.05 -6.56 -6.23
CA VAL A 153 -18.27 -5.94 -6.79
C VAL A 153 -18.51 -6.20 -8.27
N GLY A 154 -17.69 -7.00 -8.90
CA GLY A 154 -17.84 -7.39 -10.30
C GLY A 154 -16.56 -7.20 -11.10
N GLY A 155 -16.35 -7.99 -12.14
CA GLY A 155 -15.11 -8.01 -12.90
C GLY A 155 -13.91 -8.24 -11.99
N ARG A 156 -13.02 -7.26 -11.90
CA ARG A 156 -11.85 -7.27 -10.99
C ARG A 156 -11.89 -6.14 -9.97
N LEU A 157 -13.03 -5.45 -9.87
CA LEU A 157 -13.18 -4.33 -8.93
C LEU A 157 -13.41 -4.83 -7.52
N MET A 158 -12.59 -4.34 -6.60
CA MET A 158 -12.68 -4.60 -5.17
C MET A 158 -12.93 -3.29 -4.40
N ILE A 159 -13.72 -3.38 -3.35
CA ILE A 159 -14.00 -2.25 -2.46
C ILE A 159 -13.73 -2.64 -1.01
N ILE A 160 -13.05 -1.78 -0.28
CA ILE A 160 -12.94 -1.82 1.18
C ILE A 160 -13.97 -0.81 1.71
N ASP A 161 -14.95 -1.29 2.45
CA ASP A 161 -15.98 -0.43 3.05
C ASP A 161 -15.54 0.13 4.42
N SER A 162 -16.38 0.97 5.02
CA SER A 162 -16.08 1.62 6.31
C SER A 162 -15.75 0.63 7.41
N ALA A 163 -16.48 -0.49 7.52
CA ALA A 163 -16.25 -1.47 8.57
C ALA A 163 -14.92 -2.19 8.42
N ALA A 164 -14.59 -2.63 7.20
CA ALA A 164 -13.29 -3.23 6.90
C ALA A 164 -12.15 -2.22 7.05
N ALA A 165 -12.36 -0.98 6.63
CA ALA A 165 -11.38 0.09 6.76
C ALA A 165 -11.03 0.37 8.23
N LEU A 166 -12.01 0.44 9.12
CA LEU A 166 -11.79 0.63 10.56
C LEU A 166 -10.98 -0.51 11.17
N LYS A 167 -11.25 -1.76 10.79
CA LYS A 167 -10.48 -2.91 11.25
C LYS A 167 -9.01 -2.82 10.83
N LEU A 168 -8.75 -2.44 9.59
CA LEU A 168 -7.39 -2.28 9.08
C LEU A 168 -6.66 -1.14 9.79
N ILE A 169 -7.29 0.01 9.97
CA ILE A 169 -6.70 1.15 10.67
C ILE A 169 -6.35 0.77 12.11
N ASN A 170 -7.27 0.13 12.81
CA ASN A 170 -7.04 -0.31 14.19
C ASN A 170 -5.92 -1.35 14.28
N ARG A 171 -5.78 -2.20 13.28
CA ARG A 171 -4.72 -3.22 13.24
C ARG A 171 -3.33 -2.62 13.03
N TYR A 172 -3.19 -1.71 12.06
CA TYR A 172 -1.90 -1.19 11.64
C TYR A 172 -1.48 0.11 12.32
N PHE A 173 -2.41 0.87 12.86
CA PHE A 173 -2.17 2.16 13.50
C PHE A 173 -2.70 2.23 14.93
N SER A 174 -2.88 1.09 15.59
CA SER A 174 -3.24 1.12 17.02
C SER A 174 -2.09 1.73 17.82
N ASN A 175 -2.44 2.68 18.67
CA ASN A 175 -1.51 3.25 19.63
C ASN A 175 -1.07 2.16 20.61
N ILE A 176 0.18 1.93 20.63
CA ILE A 176 0.83 1.04 21.58
C ILE A 176 1.17 1.86 22.82
#